data_cfe66a0a032058b4e11c43134f41b770
#
_entry.id   cfe66a0a032058b4e11c43134f41b770
#
_cell.length_a   1.000
_cell.length_b   1.000
_cell.length_c   1.000
_cell.angle_alpha   90.00
_cell.angle_beta   90.00
_cell.angle_gamma   90.00
#
_symmetry.space_group_name_H-M   'P 1'
#
loop_
_entity.id
_entity.type
_entity.pdbx_description
1 polymer ?
#
loop_
_entity_poly.entity_id
_entity_poly.type
_entity_poly.pdbx_seq_one_letter_code
_entity_poly.pdbx_strand_id
1 'polypeptide(L)'
;TSRTSVSASNGVRETIASYVGYPKDVVSKKLLKKDVLFGDEAVERRLSLNLFRPLAHGVIQDDGKGSTAEGNLKAARDLIAEIIRRAQPRKDELIYAVIGAPAQASINNKEAIIRAARETVDSVMLCSEPFSVAYGLDMLDDVLVIDIGAGTTDLCRMHGTMPEESDQITIYHAGDWIDTQFA
;
A
#
# COMPACT_ATOMS: atom_id res chain seq x y z
N THR A 1 5.08 1.54 3.11
CA THR A 1 5.09 1.90 1.68
C THR A 1 4.99 3.40 1.52
N SER A 2 5.92 4.02 0.78
CA SER A 2 5.88 5.46 0.50
C SER A 2 5.00 5.79 -0.71
N ARG A 3 4.85 4.86 -1.63
CA ARG A 3 4.04 4.98 -2.84
C ARG A 3 3.15 3.76 -3.03
N THR A 4 1.96 3.98 -3.59
CA THR A 4 1.03 2.94 -3.99
C THR A 4 0.86 3.03 -5.50
N SER A 5 1.05 1.91 -6.19
CA SER A 5 0.95 1.81 -7.65
C SER A 5 -0.16 0.85 -8.04
N VAL A 6 -0.81 1.12 -9.16
CA VAL A 6 -1.75 0.21 -9.82
C VAL A 6 -1.37 0.03 -11.28
N SER A 7 -1.51 -1.20 -11.75
CA SER A 7 -1.47 -1.57 -13.16
C SER A 7 -2.74 -2.33 -13.47
N ALA A 8 -3.54 -1.81 -14.39
CA ALA A 8 -4.84 -2.39 -14.73
C ALA A 8 -4.83 -3.01 -16.14
N SER A 9 -5.70 -3.98 -16.38
CA SER A 9 -5.83 -4.69 -17.68
C SER A 9 -6.26 -3.78 -18.83
N ASN A 10 -6.90 -2.64 -18.53
CA ASN A 10 -7.22 -1.61 -19.53
C ASN A 10 -6.00 -0.76 -19.97
N GLY A 11 -4.80 -1.06 -19.46
CA GLY A 11 -3.56 -0.37 -19.77
C GLY A 11 -3.24 0.83 -18.86
N VAL A 12 -4.14 1.20 -17.95
CA VAL A 12 -3.88 2.29 -16.99
C VAL A 12 -2.79 1.87 -16.01
N ARG A 13 -1.82 2.76 -15.81
CA ARG A 13 -0.78 2.64 -14.79
C ARG A 13 -0.69 3.96 -14.04
N GLU A 14 -0.88 3.90 -12.73
CA GLU A 14 -0.88 5.06 -11.86
C GLU A 14 -0.03 4.80 -10.62
N THR A 15 0.59 5.84 -10.10
CA THR A 15 1.35 5.79 -8.85
C THR A 15 1.08 7.06 -8.06
N ILE A 16 0.74 6.92 -6.78
CA ILE A 16 0.53 8.04 -5.86
C ILE A 16 1.38 7.87 -4.61
N ALA A 17 1.74 8.95 -3.96
CA ALA A 17 2.30 8.89 -2.61
C ALA A 17 1.25 8.33 -1.63
N SER A 18 1.63 7.41 -0.74
CA SER A 18 0.72 6.69 0.15
C SER A 18 0.29 7.54 1.35
N TYR A 19 -0.21 8.74 1.07
CA TYR A 19 -0.71 9.66 2.07
C TYR A 19 -2.19 9.95 1.85
N VAL A 20 -2.93 10.02 2.96
CA VAL A 20 -4.35 10.42 3.00
C VAL A 20 -4.52 11.50 4.04
N GLY A 21 -5.18 12.59 3.69
CA GLY A 21 -5.39 13.72 4.57
C GLY A 21 -6.86 14.10 4.69
N TYR A 22 -7.33 14.28 5.93
CA TYR A 22 -8.67 14.78 6.22
C TYR A 22 -8.58 16.18 6.82
N PRO A 23 -9.44 17.14 6.42
CA PRO A 23 -9.47 18.48 7.02
C PRO A 23 -9.54 18.42 8.54
N LYS A 24 -8.69 19.18 9.23
CA LYS A 24 -8.61 19.19 10.69
C LYS A 24 -9.86 19.77 11.34
N ASP A 25 -10.47 20.75 10.67
CA ASP A 25 -11.57 21.55 11.19
C ASP A 25 -12.47 22.10 10.08
N VAL A 26 -13.53 22.79 10.47
CA VAL A 26 -14.52 23.37 9.56
C VAL A 26 -13.89 24.44 8.65
N VAL A 27 -12.88 25.18 9.14
CA VAL A 27 -12.21 26.23 8.35
C VAL A 27 -11.39 25.57 7.24
N SER A 28 -10.59 24.55 7.59
CA SER A 28 -9.82 23.76 6.64
C SER A 28 -10.73 23.10 5.59
N LYS A 29 -11.88 22.55 6.01
CA LYS A 29 -12.86 21.95 5.10
C LYS A 29 -13.42 22.97 4.10
N LYS A 30 -13.77 24.17 4.57
CA LYS A 30 -14.24 25.25 3.70
C LYS A 30 -13.19 25.74 2.74
N LEU A 31 -11.92 25.84 3.19
CA LEU A 31 -10.79 26.28 2.38
C LEU A 31 -10.45 25.27 1.27
N LEU A 32 -10.37 24.00 1.63
CA LEU A 32 -9.95 22.93 0.72
C LEU A 32 -11.07 22.49 -0.22
N LYS A 33 -12.34 22.67 0.17
CA LYS A 33 -13.54 22.23 -0.58
C LYS A 33 -13.53 20.74 -0.93
N LYS A 34 -12.79 19.95 -0.16
CA LYS A 34 -12.66 18.50 -0.29
C LYS A 34 -12.76 17.86 1.09
N ASP A 35 -13.34 16.67 1.18
CA ASP A 35 -13.44 15.91 2.43
C ASP A 35 -12.22 15.02 2.67
N VAL A 36 -11.47 14.71 1.60
CA VAL A 36 -10.26 13.89 1.64
C VAL A 36 -9.31 14.32 0.52
N LEU A 37 -8.03 14.31 0.81
CA LEU A 37 -6.95 14.56 -0.14
C LEU A 37 -5.99 13.37 -0.15
N PHE A 38 -5.36 13.11 -1.30
CA PHE A 38 -4.49 11.95 -1.51
C PHE A 38 -3.14 12.37 -2.08
N GLY A 39 -2.13 11.55 -1.81
CA GLY A 39 -0.82 11.65 -2.44
C GLY A 39 -0.10 12.96 -2.12
N ASP A 40 0.56 13.50 -3.11
CA ASP A 40 1.37 14.71 -2.98
C ASP A 40 0.52 15.93 -2.58
N GLU A 41 -0.73 16.03 -3.07
CA GLU A 41 -1.67 17.10 -2.67
C GLU A 41 -1.94 17.09 -1.16
N ALA A 42 -2.06 15.89 -0.55
CA ALA A 42 -2.23 15.76 0.90
C ALA A 42 -0.98 16.23 1.66
N VAL A 43 0.20 15.91 1.15
CA VAL A 43 1.48 16.32 1.76
C VAL A 43 1.67 17.84 1.67
N GLU A 44 1.39 18.46 0.52
CA GLU A 44 1.47 19.89 0.32
C GLU A 44 0.54 20.67 1.26
N ARG A 45 -0.65 20.11 1.53
CA ARG A 45 -1.66 20.73 2.39
C ARG A 45 -1.62 20.24 3.84
N ARG A 46 -0.57 19.55 4.26
CA ARG A 46 -0.45 18.87 5.56
C ARG A 46 -0.76 19.75 6.79
N LEU A 47 -0.52 21.05 6.71
CA LEU A 47 -0.79 21.98 7.82
C LEU A 47 -2.30 22.13 8.13
N SER A 48 -3.17 21.92 7.12
CA SER A 48 -4.63 21.98 7.25
C SER A 48 -5.28 20.59 7.37
N LEU A 49 -4.48 19.52 7.44
CA LEU A 49 -4.97 18.13 7.39
C LEU A 49 -4.50 17.33 8.61
N ASN A 50 -5.37 16.42 9.07
CA ASN A 50 -4.94 15.22 9.78
C ASN A 50 -4.39 14.25 8.73
N LEU A 51 -3.06 14.11 8.68
CA LEU A 51 -2.37 13.34 7.67
C LEU A 51 -2.11 11.93 8.18
N PHE A 52 -2.42 10.93 7.35
CA PHE A 52 -2.19 9.52 7.60
C PHE A 52 -1.26 8.94 6.53
N ARG A 53 -0.39 8.01 6.96
CA ARG A 53 0.41 7.13 6.10
C ARG A 53 -0.01 5.69 6.41
N PRO A 54 -1.18 5.24 5.89
CA PRO A 54 -1.86 4.04 6.38
C PRO A 54 -1.09 2.73 6.12
N LEU A 55 -0.18 2.73 5.14
CA LEU A 55 0.61 1.56 4.74
C LEU A 55 2.10 1.72 5.11
N ALA A 56 2.43 2.42 6.19
CA ALA A 56 3.80 2.50 6.67
C ALA A 56 4.32 1.09 7.01
N HIS A 57 5.56 0.80 6.60
CA HIS A 57 6.17 -0.55 6.71
C HIS A 57 5.38 -1.68 5.99
N GLY A 58 4.61 -1.32 4.93
CA GLY A 58 3.86 -2.28 4.12
C GLY A 58 2.65 -2.92 4.80
N VAL A 59 2.27 -2.44 5.99
CA VAL A 59 1.15 -2.97 6.77
C VAL A 59 0.20 -1.85 7.20
N ILE A 60 -1.06 -2.18 7.42
CA ILE A 60 -2.01 -1.22 8.01
C ILE A 60 -1.64 -1.04 9.48
N GLN A 61 -1.23 0.17 9.84
CA GLN A 61 -0.76 0.47 11.19
C GLN A 61 -1.91 0.38 12.19
N ASP A 62 -1.81 -0.59 13.09
CA ASP A 62 -2.67 -0.74 14.26
C ASP A 62 -1.78 -0.60 15.52
N ASP A 63 -1.69 0.61 16.05
CA ASP A 63 -0.91 0.91 17.25
C ASP A 63 -1.67 0.58 18.56
N GLY A 64 -2.83 -0.06 18.44
CA GLY A 64 -3.68 -0.44 19.59
C GLY A 64 -4.29 0.75 20.35
N LYS A 65 -4.08 1.99 19.87
CA LYS A 65 -4.64 3.20 20.45
C LYS A 65 -5.89 3.62 19.68
N GLY A 66 -6.98 2.93 19.91
CA GLY A 66 -8.35 3.11 19.42
C GLY A 66 -8.59 4.08 18.25
N SER A 67 -8.51 5.38 18.47
CA SER A 67 -8.82 6.38 17.44
C SER A 67 -7.80 6.46 16.31
N THR A 68 -6.54 6.15 16.53
CA THR A 68 -5.48 6.20 15.52
C THR A 68 -5.55 4.95 14.62
N ALA A 69 -5.82 3.78 15.20
CA ALA A 69 -6.00 2.53 14.46
C ALA A 69 -7.20 2.60 13.52
N GLU A 70 -8.34 3.12 14.00
CA GLU A 70 -9.54 3.31 13.17
C GLU A 70 -9.28 4.33 12.05
N GLY A 71 -8.56 5.41 12.36
CA GLY A 71 -8.14 6.42 11.39
C GLY A 71 -7.25 5.84 10.29
N ASN A 72 -6.27 5.00 10.65
CA ASN A 72 -5.39 4.34 9.70
C ASN A 72 -6.14 3.33 8.82
N LEU A 73 -7.05 2.55 9.41
CA LEU A 73 -7.88 1.61 8.64
C LEU A 73 -8.78 2.34 7.64
N LYS A 74 -9.44 3.43 8.08
CA LYS A 74 -10.22 4.29 7.20
C LYS A 74 -9.36 4.87 6.07
N ALA A 75 -8.20 5.41 6.41
CA ALA A 75 -7.28 5.96 5.42
C ALA A 75 -6.78 4.90 4.43
N ALA A 76 -6.56 3.66 4.86
CA ALA A 76 -6.19 2.55 3.98
C ALA A 76 -7.31 2.23 2.98
N ARG A 77 -8.56 2.17 3.43
CA ARG A 77 -9.73 1.95 2.57
C ARG A 77 -9.88 3.07 1.53
N ASP A 78 -9.81 4.32 1.99
CA ASP A 78 -9.94 5.49 1.12
C ASP A 78 -8.80 5.54 0.08
N LEU A 79 -7.56 5.14 0.46
CA LEU A 79 -6.42 5.06 -0.45
C LEU A 79 -6.63 3.97 -1.51
N ILE A 80 -7.09 2.79 -1.11
CA ILE A 80 -7.38 1.69 -2.04
C ILE A 80 -8.51 2.11 -3.00
N ALA A 81 -9.58 2.69 -2.49
CA ALA A 81 -10.67 3.19 -3.32
C ALA A 81 -10.20 4.24 -4.33
N GLU A 82 -9.34 5.16 -3.91
CA GLU A 82 -8.78 6.18 -4.80
C GLU A 82 -7.89 5.58 -5.90
N ILE A 83 -7.05 4.60 -5.57
CA ILE A 83 -6.17 3.99 -6.57
C ILE A 83 -6.98 3.16 -7.59
N ILE A 84 -8.03 2.46 -7.14
CA ILE A 84 -8.96 1.76 -8.03
C ILE A 84 -9.72 2.76 -8.91
N ARG A 85 -10.20 3.86 -8.36
CA ARG A 85 -10.84 4.94 -9.13
C ARG A 85 -9.92 5.48 -10.23
N ARG A 86 -8.62 5.63 -9.94
CA ARG A 86 -7.61 6.06 -10.93
C ARG A 86 -7.35 5.01 -12.00
N ALA A 87 -7.56 3.74 -11.70
CA ALA A 87 -7.52 2.66 -12.69
C ALA A 87 -8.66 2.74 -13.72
N GLN A 88 -9.67 3.60 -13.50
CA GLN A 88 -10.77 3.90 -14.41
C GLN A 88 -11.56 2.64 -14.84
N PRO A 89 -12.04 1.81 -13.90
CA PRO A 89 -12.86 0.66 -14.24
C PRO A 89 -14.21 1.13 -14.84
N ARG A 90 -14.77 0.34 -15.75
CA ARG A 90 -16.14 0.57 -16.24
C ARG A 90 -17.15 0.18 -15.16
N LYS A 91 -18.34 0.78 -15.20
CA LYS A 91 -19.37 0.61 -14.15
C LYS A 91 -19.90 -0.83 -14.01
N ASP A 92 -19.80 -1.61 -15.05
CA ASP A 92 -20.31 -2.98 -15.18
C ASP A 92 -19.20 -4.04 -15.17
N GLU A 93 -17.95 -3.64 -14.91
CA GLU A 93 -16.82 -4.55 -14.79
C GLU A 93 -16.72 -5.14 -13.37
N LEU A 94 -16.46 -6.44 -13.31
CA LEU A 94 -15.99 -7.07 -12.09
C LEU A 94 -14.49 -6.75 -11.90
N ILE A 95 -14.12 -6.33 -10.71
CA ILE A 95 -12.77 -5.93 -10.37
C ILE A 95 -12.09 -7.04 -9.56
N TYR A 96 -11.10 -7.67 -10.16
CA TYR A 96 -10.22 -8.65 -9.52
C TYR A 96 -8.87 -7.99 -9.25
N ALA A 97 -8.45 -7.96 -8.00
CA ALA A 97 -7.19 -7.33 -7.60
C ALA A 97 -6.19 -8.34 -7.05
N VAL A 98 -4.93 -8.16 -7.43
CA VAL A 98 -3.78 -8.79 -6.77
C VAL A 98 -3.01 -7.67 -6.08
N ILE A 99 -2.76 -7.81 -4.77
CA ILE A 99 -2.08 -6.80 -3.96
C ILE A 99 -0.78 -7.40 -3.43
N GLY A 100 0.33 -6.70 -3.68
CA GLY A 100 1.62 -6.99 -3.08
C GLY A 100 1.62 -6.64 -1.59
N ALA A 101 2.20 -7.52 -0.77
CA ALA A 101 2.42 -7.30 0.65
C ALA A 101 3.85 -7.76 1.01
N PRO A 102 4.46 -7.22 2.09
CA PRO A 102 5.75 -7.71 2.55
C PRO A 102 5.75 -9.22 2.72
N ALA A 103 6.85 -9.88 2.39
CA ALA A 103 6.96 -11.34 2.34
C ALA A 103 6.50 -11.99 3.67
N GLN A 104 6.95 -11.45 4.79
CA GLN A 104 6.64 -11.94 6.14
C GLN A 104 5.60 -11.09 6.89
N ALA A 105 4.67 -10.42 6.17
CA ALA A 105 3.57 -9.74 6.81
C ALA A 105 2.73 -10.72 7.64
N SER A 106 2.36 -10.35 8.88
CA SER A 106 1.56 -11.18 9.76
C SER A 106 0.17 -11.50 9.17
N ILE A 107 -0.44 -12.59 9.60
CA ILE A 107 -1.81 -12.98 9.19
C ILE A 107 -2.78 -11.83 9.42
N ASN A 108 -2.74 -11.18 10.59
CA ASN A 108 -3.61 -10.05 10.92
C ASN A 108 -3.44 -8.89 9.94
N ASN A 109 -2.20 -8.57 9.53
CA ASN A 109 -1.93 -7.53 8.55
C ASN A 109 -2.45 -7.89 7.17
N LYS A 110 -2.25 -9.14 6.74
CA LYS A 110 -2.79 -9.66 5.47
C LYS A 110 -4.33 -9.59 5.45
N GLU A 111 -4.98 -10.01 6.53
CA GLU A 111 -6.44 -9.91 6.67
C GLU A 111 -6.95 -8.46 6.68
N ALA A 112 -6.22 -7.53 7.30
CA ALA A 112 -6.58 -6.12 7.31
C ALA A 112 -6.54 -5.51 5.90
N ILE A 113 -5.52 -5.85 5.10
CA ILE A 113 -5.41 -5.42 3.70
C ILE A 113 -6.58 -5.99 2.87
N ILE A 114 -6.87 -7.30 3.02
CA ILE A 114 -7.99 -7.94 2.33
C ILE A 114 -9.31 -7.27 2.70
N ARG A 115 -9.57 -7.02 3.98
CA ARG A 115 -10.79 -6.32 4.43
C ARG A 115 -10.93 -4.92 3.85
N ALA A 116 -9.83 -4.17 3.82
CA ALA A 116 -9.82 -2.82 3.27
C ALA A 116 -10.12 -2.83 1.76
N ALA A 117 -9.59 -3.81 1.02
CA ALA A 117 -9.77 -3.92 -0.43
C ALA A 117 -11.18 -4.41 -0.82
N ARG A 118 -11.76 -5.35 -0.06
CA ARG A 118 -13.07 -5.96 -0.37
C ARG A 118 -14.24 -4.98 -0.43
N GLU A 119 -14.09 -3.78 0.08
CA GLU A 119 -15.10 -2.74 -0.03
C GLU A 119 -15.14 -2.10 -1.43
N THR A 120 -14.08 -2.30 -2.23
CA THR A 120 -13.91 -1.62 -3.53
C THR A 120 -13.75 -2.60 -4.69
N VAL A 121 -13.36 -3.85 -4.42
CA VAL A 121 -13.13 -4.87 -5.46
C VAL A 121 -13.96 -6.11 -5.20
N ASP A 122 -14.34 -6.84 -6.27
CA ASP A 122 -15.15 -8.05 -6.19
C ASP A 122 -14.37 -9.25 -5.67
N SER A 123 -13.07 -9.30 -5.98
CA SER A 123 -12.17 -10.33 -5.47
C SER A 123 -10.77 -9.77 -5.26
N VAL A 124 -10.10 -10.24 -4.19
CA VAL A 124 -8.73 -9.85 -3.88
C VAL A 124 -7.89 -11.06 -3.51
N MET A 125 -6.68 -11.08 -4.03
CA MET A 125 -5.63 -12.03 -3.69
C MET A 125 -4.39 -11.26 -3.23
N LEU A 126 -3.64 -11.81 -2.27
CA LEU A 126 -2.34 -11.29 -1.87
C LEU A 126 -1.22 -12.13 -2.45
N CYS A 127 -0.12 -11.48 -2.81
CA CYS A 127 1.15 -12.11 -3.09
C CYS A 127 2.28 -11.35 -2.38
N SER A 128 3.45 -11.94 -2.26
CA SER A 128 4.60 -11.20 -1.72
C SER A 128 5.12 -10.20 -2.75
N GLU A 129 5.60 -9.05 -2.28
CA GLU A 129 6.17 -8.01 -3.13
C GLU A 129 7.30 -8.56 -4.01
N PRO A 130 8.33 -9.27 -3.48
CA PRO A 130 9.40 -9.81 -4.31
C PRO A 130 8.91 -10.87 -5.33
N PHE A 131 7.90 -11.68 -4.99
CA PHE A 131 7.29 -12.58 -5.98
C PHE A 131 6.66 -11.81 -7.14
N SER A 132 5.96 -10.71 -6.83
CA SER A 132 5.35 -9.85 -7.86
C SER A 132 6.40 -9.30 -8.83
N VAL A 133 7.58 -8.91 -8.32
CA VAL A 133 8.70 -8.44 -9.14
C VAL A 133 9.23 -9.54 -10.03
N ALA A 134 9.52 -10.73 -9.47
CA ALA A 134 9.99 -11.88 -10.22
C ALA A 134 9.01 -12.29 -11.34
N TYR A 135 7.72 -12.36 -11.00
CA TYR A 135 6.66 -12.68 -11.94
C TYR A 135 6.55 -11.65 -13.08
N GLY A 136 6.61 -10.35 -12.72
CA GLY A 136 6.55 -9.27 -13.71
C GLY A 136 7.74 -9.22 -14.67
N LEU A 137 8.88 -9.75 -14.24
CA LEU A 137 10.12 -9.85 -15.04
C LEU A 137 10.28 -11.20 -15.75
N ASP A 138 9.35 -12.14 -15.56
CA ASP A 138 9.45 -13.53 -16.04
C ASP A 138 10.72 -14.26 -15.56
N MET A 139 11.12 -13.98 -14.30
CA MET A 139 12.34 -14.51 -13.67
C MET A 139 11.95 -15.32 -12.43
N LEU A 140 11.41 -16.53 -12.65
CA LEU A 140 10.82 -17.35 -11.59
C LEU A 140 11.73 -18.49 -11.11
N ASP A 141 12.87 -18.72 -11.77
CA ASP A 141 13.76 -19.81 -11.44
C ASP A 141 15.20 -19.34 -11.26
N ASP A 142 15.88 -19.91 -10.26
CA ASP A 142 17.30 -19.66 -9.92
C ASP A 142 17.65 -18.16 -9.76
N VAL A 143 16.77 -17.39 -9.12
CA VAL A 143 16.91 -15.94 -8.92
C VAL A 143 16.74 -15.58 -7.44
N LEU A 144 17.57 -14.65 -6.97
CA LEU A 144 17.36 -13.91 -5.73
C LEU A 144 16.81 -12.52 -6.05
N VAL A 145 15.58 -12.26 -5.59
CA VAL A 145 14.98 -10.93 -5.64
C VAL A 145 15.31 -10.19 -4.36
N ILE A 146 15.77 -8.94 -4.50
CA ILE A 146 16.00 -8.01 -3.40
C ILE A 146 15.17 -6.76 -3.67
N ASP A 147 14.08 -6.60 -2.92
CA ASP A 147 13.19 -5.45 -3.01
C ASP A 147 13.46 -4.49 -1.84
N ILE A 148 14.02 -3.33 -2.13
CA ILE A 148 14.36 -2.32 -1.13
C ILE A 148 13.34 -1.17 -1.23
N GLY A 149 12.36 -1.19 -0.33
CA GLY A 149 11.32 -0.17 -0.24
C GLY A 149 11.68 0.98 0.70
N ALA A 150 10.67 1.73 1.10
CA ALA A 150 10.81 2.75 2.13
C ALA A 150 10.81 2.14 3.55
N GLY A 151 9.88 1.25 3.84
CA GLY A 151 9.69 0.69 5.18
C GLY A 151 10.28 -0.69 5.39
N THR A 152 10.43 -1.49 4.32
CA THR A 152 10.95 -2.86 4.36
C THR A 152 11.95 -3.10 3.25
N THR A 153 12.86 -4.04 3.51
CA THR A 153 13.69 -4.72 2.51
C THR A 153 13.27 -6.18 2.51
N ASP A 154 12.75 -6.65 1.40
CA ASP A 154 12.25 -8.01 1.23
C ASP A 154 13.17 -8.79 0.30
N LEU A 155 13.62 -9.97 0.75
CA LEU A 155 14.41 -10.89 -0.04
C LEU A 155 13.60 -12.14 -0.32
N CYS A 156 13.68 -12.64 -1.54
CA CYS A 156 13.01 -13.88 -1.93
C CYS A 156 13.87 -14.67 -2.90
N ARG A 157 14.10 -15.94 -2.58
CA ARG A 157 14.72 -16.90 -3.48
C ARG A 157 13.64 -17.57 -4.33
N MET A 158 13.80 -17.49 -5.65
CA MET A 158 12.93 -18.13 -6.62
C MET A 158 13.60 -19.39 -7.18
N HIS A 159 12.88 -20.50 -7.25
CA HIS A 159 13.37 -21.79 -7.72
C HIS A 159 12.31 -22.58 -8.50
N GLY A 160 11.58 -21.89 -9.39
CA GLY A 160 10.61 -22.47 -10.33
C GLY A 160 9.23 -22.74 -9.76
N THR A 161 9.00 -22.46 -8.46
CA THR A 161 7.70 -22.63 -7.80
C THR A 161 7.30 -21.36 -7.05
N MET A 162 6.07 -21.33 -6.53
CA MET A 162 5.63 -20.32 -5.61
C MET A 162 6.53 -20.36 -4.37
N PRO A 163 7.15 -19.24 -3.94
CA PRO A 163 8.07 -19.25 -2.82
C PRO A 163 7.33 -19.56 -1.50
N GLU A 164 7.95 -20.41 -0.69
CA GLU A 164 7.48 -20.72 0.66
C GLU A 164 8.00 -19.66 1.66
N GLU A 165 7.54 -19.74 2.91
CA GLU A 165 7.97 -18.82 3.96
C GLU A 165 9.49 -18.89 4.23
N SER A 166 10.08 -20.08 4.09
CA SER A 166 11.51 -20.33 4.24
C SER A 166 12.38 -19.70 3.14
N ASP A 167 11.79 -19.40 1.99
CA ASP A 167 12.47 -18.77 0.85
C ASP A 167 12.49 -17.25 0.93
N GLN A 168 11.86 -16.68 1.95
CA GLN A 168 11.58 -15.25 2.03
C GLN A 168 12.01 -14.67 3.39
N ILE A 169 12.53 -13.43 3.35
CA ILE A 169 12.90 -12.68 4.57
C ILE A 169 12.46 -11.24 4.39
N THR A 170 11.85 -10.67 5.43
CA THR A 170 11.55 -9.24 5.54
C THR A 170 12.46 -8.59 6.59
N ILE A 171 13.15 -7.53 6.21
CA ILE A 171 14.02 -6.73 7.07
C ILE A 171 13.44 -5.32 7.18
N TYR A 172 13.32 -4.78 8.41
CA TYR A 172 12.76 -3.44 8.67
C TYR A 172 13.81 -2.32 8.60
N HIS A 173 14.97 -2.56 7.99
CA HIS A 173 15.99 -1.57 7.65
C HIS A 173 15.90 -1.27 6.15
N ALA A 174 15.29 -0.14 5.81
CA ALA A 174 15.04 0.30 4.45
C ALA A 174 15.16 1.84 4.36
N GLY A 175 14.57 2.50 3.38
CA GLY A 175 14.71 3.93 3.16
C GLY A 175 14.39 4.79 4.39
N ASP A 176 13.26 4.56 5.06
CA ASP A 176 12.85 5.31 6.26
C ASP A 176 13.86 5.15 7.42
N TRP A 177 14.49 3.97 7.55
CA TRP A 177 15.55 3.75 8.53
C TRP A 177 16.81 4.52 8.19
N ILE A 178 17.20 4.54 6.91
CA ILE A 178 18.36 5.31 6.43
C ILE A 178 18.14 6.79 6.73
N ASP A 179 16.96 7.33 6.40
CA ASP A 179 16.62 8.73 6.65
C ASP A 179 16.75 9.10 8.14
N THR A 180 16.35 8.20 9.04
CA THR A 180 16.50 8.42 10.50
C THR A 180 17.93 8.40 10.99
N GLN A 181 18.89 7.79 10.26
CA GLN A 181 20.31 7.80 10.62
C GLN A 181 20.99 9.13 10.25
N PHE A 182 20.41 9.89 9.32
CA PHE A 182 20.94 11.16 8.83
C PHE A 182 20.20 12.40 9.36
N ALA A 183 19.12 12.22 10.12
CA ALA A 183 18.33 13.31 10.73
C ALA A 183 18.88 13.71 12.10
#